data_91cd375ee25be7a1f9f066f5ef1042f0
#
_entry.id   91cd375ee25be7a1f9f066f5ef1042f0
#
_cell.length_a   1.000
_cell.length_b   1.000
_cell.length_c   1.000
_cell.angle_alpha   90.00
_cell.angle_beta   90.00
_cell.angle_gamma   90.00
#
_symmetry.space_group_name_H-M   'P 1'
#
loop_
_entity.id
_entity.type
_entity.pdbx_description
1 polymer ?
#
loop_
_entity_poly.entity_id
_entity_poly.type
_entity_poly.pdbx_seq_one_letter_code
_entity_poly.pdbx_strand_id
1 'polypeptide(L)'
;MANNYPFLSSRSAKLHERGKAVIPDGVSRSTVIIRPHPIYVDHGDGAWVTDVDGNRYLDCNNNFTSIILGHANEEIQDAVRRQLSSGTAFSLAAEPEILLAELLCDRIRACEQIRFCNSGTEAVMG
;
A
#
# COMPACT_ATOMS: atom_id res chain seq x y z
N MET A 1 16.49 17.07 -10.65
CA MET A 1 15.49 17.99 -11.22
C MET A 1 14.82 18.71 -10.06
N ALA A 2 14.43 19.99 -10.21
CA ALA A 2 13.72 20.70 -9.15
C ALA A 2 12.33 20.06 -8.99
N ASN A 3 11.89 19.85 -7.73
CA ASN A 3 10.55 19.37 -7.44
C ASN A 3 9.53 20.44 -7.85
N ASN A 4 8.55 20.08 -8.67
CA ASN A 4 7.55 20.98 -9.22
C ASN A 4 6.25 21.04 -8.38
N TYR A 5 6.20 20.38 -7.23
CA TYR A 5 5.05 20.47 -6.32
C TYR A 5 5.15 21.76 -5.47
N PRO A 6 4.06 22.51 -5.27
CA PRO A 6 2.67 22.27 -5.71
C PRO A 6 2.31 23.12 -6.96
N PHE A 7 2.26 22.53 -8.13
CA PHE A 7 1.78 23.21 -9.32
C PHE A 7 0.29 22.94 -9.57
N LEU A 8 -0.54 24.00 -9.60
CA LEU A 8 -1.99 23.89 -9.83
C LEU A 8 -2.36 23.40 -11.24
N SER A 9 -1.42 23.47 -12.19
CA SER A 9 -1.60 22.95 -13.55
C SER A 9 -1.02 21.55 -13.74
N SER A 10 -0.49 20.94 -12.69
CA SER A 10 0.14 19.61 -12.70
C SER A 10 -0.87 18.50 -13.04
N ARG A 11 -0.35 17.33 -13.39
CA ARG A 11 -1.16 16.13 -13.59
C ARG A 11 -1.83 15.69 -12.28
N SER A 12 -1.14 15.82 -11.15
CA SER A 12 -1.68 15.55 -9.81
C SER A 12 -2.89 16.45 -9.52
N ALA A 13 -2.79 17.75 -9.80
CA ALA A 13 -3.92 18.68 -9.63
C ALA A 13 -5.13 18.28 -10.49
N LYS A 14 -4.90 17.94 -11.77
CA LYS A 14 -5.97 17.49 -12.68
C LYS A 14 -6.60 16.18 -12.23
N LEU A 15 -5.82 15.25 -11.71
CA LEU A 15 -6.33 13.99 -11.13
C LEU A 15 -7.19 14.26 -9.90
N HIS A 16 -6.79 15.21 -9.05
CA HIS A 16 -7.56 15.60 -7.88
C HIS A 16 -8.92 16.19 -8.27
N GLU A 17 -8.98 17.10 -9.24
CA GLU A 17 -10.25 17.64 -9.74
C GLU A 17 -11.17 16.55 -10.29
N ARG A 18 -10.62 15.61 -11.07
CA ARG A 18 -11.37 14.44 -11.54
C ARG A 18 -11.84 13.55 -10.39
N GLY A 19 -10.96 13.31 -9.40
CA GLY A 19 -11.27 12.52 -8.23
C GLY A 19 -12.44 13.08 -7.43
N LYS A 20 -12.48 14.39 -7.21
CA LYS A 20 -13.58 15.06 -6.48
C LYS A 20 -14.95 14.87 -7.12
N ALA A 21 -15.03 14.59 -8.39
CA ALA A 21 -16.31 14.33 -9.06
C ALA A 21 -16.92 12.95 -8.70
N VAL A 22 -16.10 12.00 -8.18
CA VAL A 22 -16.50 10.60 -7.98
C VAL A 22 -16.11 10.05 -6.60
N ILE A 23 -15.23 10.73 -5.88
CA ILE A 23 -14.73 10.30 -4.55
C ILE A 23 -14.79 11.54 -3.63
N PRO A 24 -15.39 11.44 -2.43
CA PRO A 24 -15.33 12.53 -1.45
C PRO A 24 -13.87 12.97 -1.22
N ASP A 25 -13.63 14.28 -1.22
CA ASP A 25 -12.29 14.89 -1.13
C ASP A 25 -11.28 14.45 -2.20
N GLY A 26 -11.74 13.76 -3.25
CA GLY A 26 -10.92 13.29 -4.38
C GLY A 26 -9.98 12.12 -4.07
N VAL A 27 -9.98 11.59 -2.83
CA VAL A 27 -9.14 10.47 -2.38
C VAL A 27 -9.86 9.63 -1.33
N SER A 28 -9.57 8.33 -1.28
CA SER A 28 -10.24 7.42 -0.35
C SER A 28 -9.65 7.45 1.09
N ARG A 29 -8.42 7.96 1.26
CA ARG A 29 -7.76 8.03 2.57
C ARG A 29 -7.63 9.48 3.01
N SER A 30 -8.24 9.85 4.13
CA SER A 30 -8.12 11.19 4.72
C SER A 30 -6.67 11.57 5.05
N THR A 31 -5.83 10.61 5.39
CA THR A 31 -4.42 10.80 5.75
C THR A 31 -3.52 11.25 4.60
N VAL A 32 -3.98 11.14 3.35
CA VAL A 32 -3.23 11.61 2.16
C VAL A 32 -3.72 12.96 1.64
N ILE A 33 -4.66 13.60 2.33
CA ILE A 33 -5.16 14.93 1.97
C ILE A 33 -4.10 15.97 2.32
N ILE A 34 -3.47 16.51 1.29
CA ILE A 34 -2.46 17.59 1.40
C ILE A 34 -2.96 18.77 0.57
N ARG A 35 -2.78 20.00 1.07
CA ARG A 35 -3.12 21.21 0.31
C ARG A 35 -1.95 21.68 -0.54
N PRO A 36 -2.16 22.20 -1.75
CA PRO A 36 -3.45 22.49 -2.42
C PRO A 36 -4.13 21.26 -3.04
N HIS A 37 -3.41 20.16 -3.27
CA HIS A 37 -3.91 18.89 -3.78
C HIS A 37 -3.01 17.74 -3.30
N PRO A 38 -3.52 16.49 -3.20
CA PRO A 38 -2.71 15.32 -2.91
C PRO A 38 -1.63 15.08 -3.96
N ILE A 39 -0.56 14.39 -3.56
CA ILE A 39 0.43 13.83 -4.47
C ILE A 39 -0.11 12.48 -4.97
N TYR A 40 -0.18 12.31 -6.30
CA TYR A 40 -0.58 11.05 -6.91
C TYR A 40 0.65 10.28 -7.36
N VAL A 41 0.94 9.18 -6.68
CA VAL A 41 2.10 8.33 -6.98
C VAL A 41 1.85 7.53 -8.26
N ASP A 42 2.86 7.45 -9.11
CA ASP A 42 2.89 6.62 -10.31
C ASP A 42 3.53 5.25 -10.01
N HIS A 43 4.73 5.26 -9.42
CA HIS A 43 5.45 4.04 -9.05
C HIS A 43 6.36 4.27 -7.85
N GLY A 44 6.84 3.16 -7.27
CA GLY A 44 7.84 3.15 -6.21
C GLY A 44 8.96 2.16 -6.49
N ASP A 45 10.17 2.46 -5.99
CA ASP A 45 11.35 1.61 -6.07
C ASP A 45 12.18 1.77 -4.79
N GLY A 46 12.41 0.69 -4.07
CA GLY A 46 13.10 0.68 -2.78
C GLY A 46 12.47 1.67 -1.80
N ALA A 47 13.24 2.65 -1.35
CA ALA A 47 12.78 3.69 -0.41
C ALA A 47 12.13 4.91 -1.09
N TRP A 48 11.93 4.89 -2.40
CA TRP A 48 11.51 6.04 -3.16
C TRP A 48 10.17 5.84 -3.85
N VAL A 49 9.39 6.92 -3.95
CA VAL A 49 8.21 6.99 -4.79
C VAL A 49 8.36 8.12 -5.80
N THR A 50 7.81 7.90 -6.99
CA THR A 50 7.75 8.91 -8.06
C THR A 50 6.30 9.24 -8.32
N ASP A 51 5.97 10.53 -8.35
CA ASP A 51 4.61 10.96 -8.65
C ASP A 51 4.33 10.99 -10.16
N VAL A 52 3.08 11.19 -10.51
CA VAL A 52 2.62 11.27 -11.90
C VAL A 52 3.17 12.47 -12.67
N ASP A 53 3.78 13.43 -11.98
CA ASP A 53 4.44 14.61 -12.53
C ASP A 53 5.96 14.42 -12.66
N GLY A 54 6.49 13.25 -12.26
CA GLY A 54 7.90 12.88 -12.34
C GLY A 54 8.76 13.36 -11.17
N ASN A 55 8.16 13.90 -10.10
CA ASN A 55 8.89 14.26 -8.89
C ASN A 55 9.16 13.02 -8.05
N ARG A 56 10.37 12.94 -7.48
CA ARG A 56 10.80 11.82 -6.66
C ARG A 56 10.86 12.20 -5.19
N TYR A 57 10.31 11.36 -4.31
CA TYR A 57 10.23 11.56 -2.88
C TYR A 57 10.79 10.35 -2.13
N LEU A 58 11.48 10.60 -1.02
CA LEU A 58 11.81 9.54 -0.06
C LEU A 58 10.55 9.20 0.73
N ASP A 59 10.11 7.94 0.67
CA ASP A 59 8.93 7.47 1.40
C ASP A 59 9.29 7.11 2.85
N CYS A 60 9.20 8.09 3.73
CA CYS A 60 9.39 7.87 5.17
C CYS A 60 8.14 7.32 5.88
N ASN A 61 7.00 7.24 5.20
CA ASN A 61 5.76 6.69 5.74
C ASN A 61 5.69 5.17 5.57
N ASN A 62 6.24 4.67 4.45
CA ASN A 62 6.32 3.24 4.14
C ASN A 62 4.96 2.54 4.24
N ASN A 63 3.92 3.19 3.72
CA ASN A 63 2.51 2.76 3.81
C ASN A 63 2.10 2.36 5.25
N PHE A 64 2.36 3.24 6.22
CA PHE A 64 2.17 3.00 7.65
C PHE A 64 2.95 1.77 8.15
N THR A 65 4.22 1.71 7.78
CA THR A 65 5.19 0.67 8.16
C THR A 65 4.92 -0.74 7.58
N SER A 66 4.01 -0.89 6.65
CA SER A 66 3.68 -2.21 6.08
C SER A 66 4.65 -2.68 4.99
N ILE A 67 5.36 -1.75 4.32
CA ILE A 67 6.28 -2.08 3.21
C ILE A 67 7.72 -2.10 3.71
N ILE A 68 8.04 -3.00 4.63
CA ILE A 68 9.34 -3.06 5.33
C ILE A 68 10.54 -3.37 4.42
N LEU A 69 10.33 -4.01 3.28
CA LEU A 69 11.38 -4.34 2.31
C LEU A 69 11.50 -3.32 1.17
N GLY A 70 10.72 -2.22 1.26
CA GLY A 70 10.66 -1.20 0.23
C GLY A 70 9.71 -1.52 -0.92
N HIS A 71 9.52 -0.52 -1.77
CA HIS A 71 8.66 -0.64 -2.95
C HIS A 71 9.29 -1.57 -4.00
N ALA A 72 8.46 -2.30 -4.72
CA ALA A 72 8.81 -3.13 -5.86
C ALA A 72 9.90 -4.19 -5.58
N ASN A 73 10.00 -4.70 -4.34
CA ASN A 73 10.95 -5.77 -4.01
C ASN A 73 10.74 -7.00 -4.89
N GLU A 74 11.78 -7.44 -5.61
CA GLU A 74 11.69 -8.50 -6.62
C GLU A 74 11.25 -9.85 -6.04
N GLU A 75 11.78 -10.25 -4.87
CA GLU A 75 11.41 -11.54 -4.23
C GLU A 75 9.92 -11.59 -3.93
N ILE A 76 9.37 -10.49 -3.38
CA ILE A 76 7.93 -10.38 -3.07
C ILE A 76 7.13 -10.40 -4.36
N GLN A 77 7.53 -9.61 -5.37
CA GLN A 77 6.83 -9.57 -6.64
C GLN A 77 6.79 -10.94 -7.34
N ASP A 78 7.88 -11.67 -7.30
CA ASP A 78 7.96 -13.00 -7.90
C ASP A 78 7.12 -14.03 -7.14
N ALA A 79 7.06 -13.96 -5.82
CA ALA A 79 6.15 -14.78 -5.04
C ALA A 79 4.69 -14.48 -5.36
N VAL A 80 4.33 -13.20 -5.49
CA VAL A 80 2.98 -12.75 -5.88
C VAL A 80 2.65 -13.20 -7.31
N ARG A 81 3.57 -13.05 -8.28
CA ARG A 81 3.37 -13.50 -9.67
C ARG A 81 3.11 -15.01 -9.74
N ARG A 82 3.86 -15.81 -8.98
CA ARG A 82 3.60 -17.26 -8.91
C ARG A 82 2.21 -17.57 -8.36
N GLN A 83 1.81 -16.91 -7.28
CA GLN A 83 0.49 -17.13 -6.69
C GLN A 83 -0.66 -16.68 -7.59
N LEU A 84 -0.47 -15.59 -8.35
CA LEU A 84 -1.49 -15.08 -9.28
C LEU A 84 -1.91 -16.13 -10.33
N SER A 85 -0.98 -16.97 -10.77
CA SER A 85 -1.28 -18.05 -11.73
C SER A 85 -2.19 -19.15 -11.17
N SER A 86 -2.28 -19.27 -9.85
CA SER A 86 -3.11 -20.27 -9.15
C SER A 86 -4.35 -19.65 -8.50
N GLY A 87 -4.51 -18.33 -8.58
CA GLY A 87 -5.61 -17.59 -7.94
C GLY A 87 -5.22 -16.98 -6.59
N THR A 88 -5.95 -15.95 -6.17
CA THR A 88 -5.65 -15.16 -4.97
C THR A 88 -6.80 -15.02 -3.98
N ALA A 89 -8.00 -15.48 -4.35
CA ALA A 89 -9.17 -15.41 -3.48
C ALA A 89 -10.02 -16.68 -3.63
N PHE A 90 -10.22 -17.36 -2.53
CA PHE A 90 -10.98 -18.60 -2.47
C PHE A 90 -12.03 -18.51 -1.36
N SER A 91 -13.18 -19.17 -1.57
CA SER A 91 -14.19 -19.35 -0.51
C SER A 91 -13.88 -20.53 0.42
N LEU A 92 -12.73 -21.17 0.25
CA LEU A 92 -12.21 -22.31 1.01
C LEU A 92 -10.87 -21.97 1.61
N ALA A 93 -10.43 -22.72 2.63
CA ALA A 93 -9.12 -22.59 3.23
C ALA A 93 -8.00 -22.86 2.21
N ALA A 94 -6.87 -22.18 2.36
CA ALA A 94 -5.71 -22.32 1.51
C ALA A 94 -4.42 -22.48 2.33
N GLU A 95 -3.50 -23.30 1.84
CA GLU A 95 -2.24 -23.62 2.52
C GLU A 95 -1.39 -22.39 2.90
N PRO A 96 -1.27 -21.33 2.07
CA PRO A 96 -0.49 -20.15 2.43
C PRO A 96 -0.92 -19.46 3.73
N GLU A 97 -2.20 -19.53 4.09
CA GLU A 97 -2.71 -19.01 5.36
C GLU A 97 -2.13 -19.77 6.55
N ILE A 98 -2.09 -21.10 6.45
CA ILE A 98 -1.54 -21.98 7.49
C ILE A 98 -0.04 -21.75 7.65
N LEU A 99 0.70 -21.73 6.55
CA LEU A 99 2.16 -21.50 6.55
C LEU A 99 2.53 -20.16 7.18
N LEU A 100 1.75 -19.10 6.91
CA LEU A 100 1.97 -17.79 7.53
C LEU A 100 1.66 -17.85 9.04
N ALA A 101 0.57 -18.50 9.44
CA ALA A 101 0.21 -18.65 10.85
C ALA A 101 1.30 -19.40 11.63
N GLU A 102 1.78 -20.54 11.12
CA GLU A 102 2.87 -21.31 11.70
C GLU A 102 4.14 -20.48 11.87
N LEU A 103 4.55 -19.75 10.83
CA LEU A 103 5.72 -18.87 10.87
C LEU A 103 5.60 -17.77 11.94
N LEU A 104 4.44 -17.17 12.09
CA LEU A 104 4.23 -16.10 13.08
C LEU A 104 4.17 -16.65 14.50
N CYS A 105 3.50 -17.79 14.74
CA CYS A 105 3.47 -18.44 16.04
C CYS A 105 4.86 -18.94 16.47
N ASP A 106 5.68 -19.42 15.54
CA ASP A 106 7.07 -19.80 15.84
C ASP A 106 7.94 -18.61 16.28
N ARG A 107 7.76 -17.45 15.62
CA ARG A 107 8.59 -16.26 15.88
C ARG A 107 8.12 -15.40 17.04
N ILE A 108 6.84 -15.44 17.38
CA ILE A 108 6.23 -14.58 18.41
C ILE A 108 5.85 -15.43 19.61
N ARG A 109 6.70 -15.47 20.63
CA ARG A 109 6.52 -16.32 21.84
C ARG A 109 5.14 -16.21 22.52
N ALA A 110 4.49 -15.06 22.44
CA ALA A 110 3.18 -14.83 23.06
C ALA A 110 2.01 -15.21 22.15
N CYS A 111 2.29 -15.68 20.93
CA CYS A 111 1.28 -16.01 19.93
C CYS A 111 1.10 -17.54 19.88
N GLU A 112 0.06 -18.05 20.54
CA GLU A 112 -0.26 -19.49 20.49
C GLU A 112 -1.10 -19.84 19.26
N GLN A 113 -2.00 -18.96 18.86
CA GLN A 113 -2.86 -19.07 17.69
C GLN A 113 -3.07 -17.69 17.04
N ILE A 114 -3.33 -17.68 15.75
CA ILE A 114 -3.54 -16.43 15.02
C ILE A 114 -4.79 -16.51 14.14
N ARG A 115 -5.47 -15.39 14.03
CA ARG A 115 -6.56 -15.18 13.09
C ARG A 115 -6.27 -13.95 12.24
N PHE A 116 -6.34 -14.11 10.93
CA PHE A 116 -6.14 -13.00 10.00
C PHE A 116 -7.46 -12.23 9.80
N CYS A 117 -7.34 -10.91 9.73
CA CYS A 117 -8.43 -9.96 9.52
C CYS A 117 -8.07 -8.98 8.41
N ASN A 118 -9.07 -8.34 7.80
CA ASN A 118 -8.84 -7.39 6.71
C ASN A 118 -8.45 -5.98 7.18
N SER A 119 -8.58 -5.67 8.46
CA SER A 119 -8.26 -4.36 9.02
C SER A 119 -7.80 -4.44 10.46
N GLY A 120 -7.04 -3.44 10.91
CA GLY A 120 -6.66 -3.31 12.32
C GLY A 120 -7.86 -3.15 13.25
N THR A 121 -8.93 -2.53 12.80
CA THR A 121 -10.18 -2.39 13.57
C THR A 121 -10.81 -3.75 13.83
N GLU A 122 -10.92 -4.61 12.82
CA GLU A 122 -11.41 -5.99 12.99
C GLU A 122 -10.53 -6.78 13.96
N ALA A 123 -9.21 -6.66 13.84
CA ALA A 123 -8.26 -7.36 14.70
C ALA A 123 -8.34 -6.94 16.18
N VAL A 124 -8.72 -5.70 16.46
CA VAL A 124 -8.90 -5.20 17.83
C VAL A 124 -10.27 -5.58 18.42
N MET A 125 -11.27 -5.79 17.57
CA MET A 125 -12.64 -6.14 17.98
C MET A 125 -12.90 -7.65 18.07
N GLY A 126 -12.03 -8.48 17.51
CA GLY A 126 -12.11 -9.95 17.52
C GLY A 126 -11.33 -10.57 18.64
#